data_016aa5a4eb2b8fedf2cac28d1bc600fe
#
_entry.id   016aa5a4eb2b8fedf2cac28d1bc600fe
#
_cell.length_a   1.000
_cell.length_b   1.000
_cell.length_c   1.000
_cell.angle_alpha   90.00
_cell.angle_beta   90.00
_cell.angle_gamma   90.00
#
_symmetry.space_group_name_H-M   'P 1'
#
loop_
_entity.id
_entity.type
_entity.pdbx_description
1 polymer ?
#
loop_
_entity_poly.entity_id
_entity_poly.type
_entity_poly.pdbx_seq_one_letter_code
_entity_poly.pdbx_strand_id
1 'polypeptide(L)'
;MININNAVQFQHLIWDRIMKSASVVVDATCGNGHDLLYLAERAQPECHLYGIDIQEQALSASRELLASKKLQSNVTITFLHNSHDIALHQAIKENTIDLIIFNLGYLPGGDHSIITQPKNTIEALNNALPKLAKDGIITIVAYPGTPEGMEEKEALHTHISKLDQAKYNVCHWQPINQANNPPELYLIQKR
;
A
#
# COMPACT_ATOMS: atom_id res chain seq x y z
N MET A 1 -2.97 -23.65 -1.59
CA MET A 1 -1.97 -23.59 -2.69
C MET A 1 -1.50 -22.15 -2.78
N ILE A 2 -0.20 -21.90 -2.80
CA ILE A 2 0.34 -20.54 -2.95
C ILE A 2 0.14 -20.11 -4.40
N ASN A 3 -0.53 -18.96 -4.61
CA ASN A 3 -0.70 -18.38 -5.94
C ASN A 3 0.29 -17.23 -6.11
N ILE A 4 1.22 -17.35 -7.06
CA ILE A 4 2.22 -16.33 -7.38
C ILE A 4 1.96 -15.68 -8.75
N ASN A 5 0.79 -15.90 -9.34
CA ASN A 5 0.52 -15.45 -10.71
C ASN A 5 0.25 -13.93 -10.79
N ASN A 6 0.04 -13.27 -9.66
CA ASN A 6 -0.34 -11.87 -9.61
C ASN A 6 0.33 -11.20 -8.41
N ALA A 7 0.93 -10.02 -8.62
CA ALA A 7 1.61 -9.22 -7.60
C ALA A 7 0.69 -8.91 -6.42
N VAL A 8 -0.58 -8.54 -6.68
CA VAL A 8 -1.57 -8.24 -5.64
C VAL A 8 -1.88 -9.45 -4.77
N GLN A 9 -2.07 -10.64 -5.36
CA GLN A 9 -2.31 -11.86 -4.59
C GLN A 9 -1.05 -12.32 -3.85
N PHE A 10 0.13 -12.08 -4.41
CA PHE A 10 1.37 -12.45 -3.75
C PHE A 10 1.64 -11.58 -2.52
N GLN A 11 1.37 -10.29 -2.57
CA GLN A 11 1.52 -9.42 -1.38
C GLN A 11 0.56 -9.83 -0.24
N HIS A 12 -0.65 -10.35 -0.52
CA HIS A 12 -1.57 -10.85 0.50
C HIS A 12 -0.96 -11.95 1.37
N LEU A 13 -0.10 -12.82 0.80
CA LEU A 13 0.61 -13.85 1.58
C LEU A 13 1.57 -13.26 2.61
N ILE A 14 2.16 -12.10 2.29
CA ILE A 14 3.05 -11.37 3.19
C ILE A 14 2.21 -10.72 4.29
N TRP A 15 1.10 -10.09 3.91
CA TRP A 15 0.18 -9.44 4.84
C TRP A 15 -0.42 -10.42 5.85
N ASP A 16 -0.79 -11.63 5.44
CA ASP A 16 -1.29 -12.69 6.34
C ASP A 16 -0.33 -12.99 7.52
N ARG A 17 0.95 -12.79 7.32
CA ARG A 17 1.96 -12.95 8.39
C ARG A 17 1.99 -11.74 9.31
N ILE A 18 1.97 -10.54 8.73
CA ILE A 18 2.08 -9.26 9.46
C ILE A 18 0.81 -9.02 10.27
N MET A 19 -0.36 -9.25 9.70
CA MET A 19 -1.65 -9.01 10.34
C MET A 19 -1.92 -9.84 11.60
N LYS A 20 -1.10 -10.86 11.87
CA LYS A 20 -1.17 -11.64 13.13
C LYS A 20 -0.79 -10.83 14.37
N SER A 21 -0.05 -9.74 14.22
CA SER A 21 0.44 -8.93 15.33
C SER A 21 0.48 -7.43 15.01
N ALA A 22 0.00 -7.02 13.85
CA ALA A 22 0.00 -5.61 13.46
C ALA A 22 -0.94 -4.79 14.35
N SER A 23 -0.44 -3.65 14.78
CA SER A 23 -1.18 -2.65 15.55
C SER A 23 -1.60 -1.45 14.72
N VAL A 24 -0.76 -1.06 13.75
CA VAL A 24 -1.04 0.08 12.85
C VAL A 24 -0.74 -0.32 11.41
N VAL A 25 -1.73 -0.14 10.56
CA VAL A 25 -1.67 -0.48 9.13
C VAL A 25 -2.18 0.67 8.29
N VAL A 26 -1.52 0.96 7.18
CA VAL A 26 -1.88 2.05 6.27
C VAL A 26 -2.05 1.52 4.86
N ASP A 27 -3.24 1.66 4.30
CA ASP A 27 -3.47 1.57 2.87
C ASP A 27 -3.38 2.98 2.26
N ALA A 28 -2.25 3.26 1.63
CA ALA A 28 -1.92 4.58 1.10
C ALA A 28 -2.60 4.90 -0.25
N THR A 29 -3.29 3.92 -0.83
CA THR A 29 -4.01 3.98 -2.12
C THR A 29 -5.29 3.16 -2.04
N CYS A 30 -6.17 3.54 -1.11
CA CYS A 30 -7.31 2.72 -0.67
C CYS A 30 -8.27 2.33 -1.81
N GLY A 31 -8.45 3.19 -2.80
CA GLY A 31 -9.33 2.93 -3.93
C GLY A 31 -10.74 2.49 -3.47
N ASN A 32 -11.26 1.44 -4.09
CA ASN A 32 -12.57 0.88 -3.75
C ASN A 32 -12.57 0.03 -2.46
N GLY A 33 -11.46 -0.03 -1.71
CA GLY A 33 -11.38 -0.62 -0.38
C GLY A 33 -11.20 -2.14 -0.32
N HIS A 34 -10.91 -2.80 -1.43
CA HIS A 34 -10.77 -4.27 -1.45
C HIS A 34 -9.60 -4.77 -0.61
N ASP A 35 -8.44 -4.12 -0.72
CA ASP A 35 -7.26 -4.45 0.08
C ASP A 35 -7.42 -4.02 1.54
N LEU A 36 -8.02 -2.86 1.78
CA LEU A 36 -8.36 -2.42 3.14
C LEU A 36 -9.34 -3.39 3.83
N LEU A 37 -10.34 -3.90 3.11
CA LEU A 37 -11.24 -4.94 3.62
C LEU A 37 -10.48 -6.23 3.93
N TYR A 38 -9.62 -6.68 3.01
CA TYR A 38 -8.79 -7.87 3.21
C TYR A 38 -7.97 -7.77 4.51
N LEU A 39 -7.38 -6.61 4.77
CA LEU A 39 -6.62 -6.33 5.99
C LEU A 39 -7.52 -6.26 7.22
N ALA A 40 -8.68 -5.59 7.12
CA ALA A 40 -9.63 -5.45 8.23
C ALA A 40 -10.22 -6.80 8.70
N GLU A 41 -10.48 -7.73 7.77
CA GLU A 41 -10.93 -9.08 8.10
C GLU A 41 -9.89 -9.91 8.88
N ARG A 42 -8.61 -9.53 8.82
CA ARG A 42 -7.46 -10.21 9.45
C ARG A 42 -6.87 -9.46 10.63
N ALA A 43 -7.32 -8.22 10.83
CA ALA A 43 -6.84 -7.35 11.88
C ALA A 43 -7.10 -7.96 13.26
N GLN A 44 -6.12 -7.85 14.15
CA GLN A 44 -6.30 -8.20 15.56
C GLN A 44 -7.13 -7.11 16.26
N PRO A 45 -7.76 -7.41 17.40
CA PRO A 45 -8.38 -6.39 18.24
C PRO A 45 -7.39 -5.25 18.54
N GLU A 46 -7.90 -4.02 18.62
CA GLU A 46 -7.13 -2.79 18.84
C GLU A 46 -6.23 -2.36 17.66
N CYS A 47 -6.24 -3.09 16.53
CA CYS A 47 -5.53 -2.66 15.33
C CYS A 47 -6.19 -1.40 14.74
N HIS A 48 -5.38 -0.43 14.38
CA HIS A 48 -5.81 0.78 13.68
C HIS A 48 -5.42 0.72 12.21
N LEU A 49 -6.41 0.76 11.33
CA LEU A 49 -6.21 0.80 9.89
C LEU A 49 -6.51 2.21 9.35
N TYR A 50 -5.64 2.69 8.48
CA TYR A 50 -5.86 3.92 7.72
C TYR A 50 -6.11 3.58 6.25
N GLY A 51 -7.16 4.16 5.65
CA GLY A 51 -7.41 4.14 4.22
C GLY A 51 -7.26 5.54 3.65
N ILE A 52 -6.30 5.75 2.76
CA ILE A 52 -6.01 7.05 2.15
C ILE A 52 -6.38 7.01 0.67
N ASP A 53 -7.11 8.00 0.21
CA ASP A 53 -7.32 8.23 -1.21
C ASP A 53 -7.54 9.71 -1.49
N ILE A 54 -7.13 10.15 -2.68
CA ILE A 54 -7.35 11.54 -3.13
C ILE A 54 -8.77 11.74 -3.66
N GLN A 55 -9.48 10.66 -3.98
CA GLN A 55 -10.83 10.67 -4.53
C GLN A 55 -11.85 10.33 -3.43
N GLU A 56 -12.71 11.29 -3.06
CA GLU A 56 -13.79 11.04 -2.08
C GLU A 56 -14.75 9.93 -2.52
N GLN A 57 -14.95 9.76 -3.83
CA GLN A 57 -15.77 8.68 -4.37
C GLN A 57 -15.18 7.30 -4.02
N ALA A 58 -13.86 7.14 -4.08
CA ALA A 58 -13.17 5.92 -3.69
C ALA A 58 -13.37 5.63 -2.20
N LEU A 59 -13.20 6.63 -1.35
CA LEU A 59 -13.41 6.49 0.09
C LEU A 59 -14.88 6.19 0.45
N SER A 60 -15.84 6.77 -0.28
CA SER A 60 -17.27 6.44 -0.09
C SER A 60 -17.55 4.98 -0.42
N ALA A 61 -17.06 4.49 -1.56
CA ALA A 61 -17.19 3.08 -1.95
C ALA A 61 -16.52 2.15 -0.92
N SER A 62 -15.34 2.53 -0.43
CA SER A 62 -14.64 1.78 0.61
C SER A 62 -15.43 1.72 1.93
N ARG A 63 -15.99 2.84 2.39
CA ARG A 63 -16.84 2.88 3.61
C ARG A 63 -18.06 1.96 3.47
N GLU A 64 -18.75 2.03 2.33
CA GLU A 64 -19.91 1.18 2.04
C GLU A 64 -19.53 -0.31 2.02
N LEU A 65 -18.42 -0.65 1.36
CA LEU A 65 -17.90 -2.01 1.30
C LEU A 65 -17.62 -2.56 2.70
N LEU A 66 -16.89 -1.82 3.52
CA LEU A 66 -16.52 -2.25 4.87
C LEU A 66 -17.73 -2.31 5.80
N ALA A 67 -18.67 -1.35 5.70
CA ALA A 67 -19.90 -1.35 6.48
C ALA A 67 -20.82 -2.55 6.17
N SER A 68 -20.74 -3.10 4.95
CA SER A 68 -21.49 -4.29 4.54
C SER A 68 -20.97 -5.60 5.17
N LYS A 69 -19.81 -5.55 5.84
CA LYS A 69 -19.13 -6.74 6.39
C LYS A 69 -19.14 -6.74 7.91
N LYS A 70 -19.16 -7.92 8.47
CA LYS A 70 -19.02 -8.12 9.91
C LYS A 70 -17.53 -8.23 10.24
N LEU A 71 -16.94 -7.10 10.60
CA LEU A 71 -15.55 -7.03 11.06
C LEU A 71 -15.46 -7.41 12.56
N GLN A 72 -14.23 -7.69 13.03
CA GLN A 72 -13.98 -7.93 14.44
C GLN A 72 -14.29 -6.66 15.27
N SER A 73 -14.80 -6.86 16.46
CA SER A 73 -14.98 -5.77 17.42
C SER A 73 -13.62 -5.18 17.81
N ASN A 74 -13.57 -3.86 18.00
CA ASN A 74 -12.39 -3.11 18.42
C ASN A 74 -11.29 -2.92 17.34
N VAL A 75 -11.61 -3.12 16.07
CA VAL A 75 -10.76 -2.64 14.97
C VAL A 75 -11.19 -1.20 14.64
N THR A 76 -10.24 -0.28 14.65
CA THR A 76 -10.48 1.12 14.27
C THR A 76 -10.11 1.34 12.83
N ILE A 77 -10.98 1.99 12.05
CA ILE A 77 -10.68 2.35 10.65
C ILE A 77 -10.86 3.85 10.47
N THR A 78 -9.82 4.51 10.01
CA THR A 78 -9.82 5.94 9.71
C THR A 78 -9.62 6.16 8.21
N PHE A 79 -10.53 6.87 7.58
CA PHE A 79 -10.41 7.28 6.19
C PHE A 79 -9.88 8.71 6.08
N LEU A 80 -8.86 8.91 5.25
CA LEU A 80 -8.23 10.20 5.02
C LEU A 80 -8.39 10.60 3.55
N HIS A 81 -9.24 11.60 3.30
CA HIS A 81 -9.38 12.21 1.98
C HIS A 81 -8.21 13.17 1.75
N ASN A 82 -7.14 12.65 1.24
CA ASN A 82 -5.90 13.39 1.01
C ASN A 82 -4.98 12.65 0.04
N SER A 83 -3.97 13.33 -0.47
CA SER A 83 -2.85 12.67 -1.13
C SER A 83 -2.02 11.90 -0.11
N HIS A 84 -1.48 10.74 -0.50
CA HIS A 84 -0.74 9.83 0.39
C HIS A 84 0.53 10.46 0.99
N ASP A 85 1.23 11.34 0.26
CA ASP A 85 2.39 12.07 0.76
C ASP A 85 2.01 13.03 1.89
N ILE A 86 0.93 13.80 1.71
CA ILE A 86 0.41 14.73 2.74
C ILE A 86 -0.14 13.96 3.94
N ALA A 87 -0.92 12.91 3.72
CA ALA A 87 -1.51 12.13 4.80
C ALA A 87 -0.44 11.47 5.68
N LEU A 88 0.56 10.83 5.07
CA LEU A 88 1.69 10.22 5.78
C LEU A 88 2.54 11.24 6.53
N HIS A 89 2.66 12.46 6.03
CA HIS A 89 3.41 13.53 6.68
C HIS A 89 2.62 14.16 7.84
N GLN A 90 1.35 14.49 7.64
CA GLN A 90 0.61 15.40 8.51
C GLN A 90 -0.52 14.75 9.31
N ALA A 91 -1.22 13.76 8.74
CA ALA A 91 -2.42 13.20 9.34
C ALA A 91 -2.14 11.98 10.22
N ILE A 92 -1.24 11.10 9.80
CA ILE A 92 -0.87 9.91 10.59
C ILE A 92 0.15 10.31 11.64
N LYS A 93 -0.25 10.22 12.90
CA LYS A 93 0.57 10.65 14.05
C LYS A 93 1.41 9.54 14.67
N GLU A 94 1.08 8.30 14.36
CA GLU A 94 1.82 7.13 14.82
C GLU A 94 3.27 7.17 14.29
N ASN A 95 4.20 6.84 15.17
CA ASN A 95 5.63 6.76 14.87
C ASN A 95 6.10 5.33 14.60
N THR A 96 5.19 4.36 14.73
CA THR A 96 5.45 2.94 14.49
C THR A 96 4.29 2.37 13.68
N ILE A 97 4.54 2.04 12.42
CA ILE A 97 3.57 1.46 11.49
C ILE A 97 4.10 0.09 11.07
N ASP A 98 3.30 -0.95 11.20
CA ASP A 98 3.71 -2.33 10.92
C ASP A 98 3.64 -2.65 9.43
N LEU A 99 2.64 -2.10 8.74
CA LEU A 99 2.43 -2.33 7.31
C LEU A 99 1.94 -1.06 6.62
N ILE A 100 2.58 -0.71 5.51
CA ILE A 100 2.10 0.33 4.59
C ILE A 100 1.99 -0.29 3.21
N ILE A 101 0.86 -0.10 2.54
CA ILE A 101 0.63 -0.64 1.21
C ILE A 101 0.38 0.47 0.19
N PHE A 102 0.92 0.28 -1.01
CA PHE A 102 0.67 1.12 -2.16
C PHE A 102 0.29 0.23 -3.35
N ASN A 103 -0.81 0.55 -4.02
CA ASN A 103 -1.14 0.06 -5.36
C ASN A 103 -1.14 1.27 -6.29
N LEU A 104 -0.05 1.44 -7.03
CA LEU A 104 0.15 2.63 -7.87
C LEU A 104 -0.75 2.59 -9.12
N GLY A 105 -0.96 3.74 -9.74
CA GLY A 105 -1.77 3.85 -10.94
C GLY A 105 -3.09 4.61 -10.69
N TYR A 106 -4.17 4.17 -11.32
CA TYR A 106 -5.48 4.81 -11.28
C TYR A 106 -6.55 3.93 -10.60
N LEU A 107 -7.62 4.57 -10.15
CA LEU A 107 -8.77 3.88 -9.54
C LEU A 107 -9.49 3.00 -10.60
N PRO A 108 -9.59 1.68 -10.40
CA PRO A 108 -10.36 0.83 -11.30
C PRO A 108 -11.83 1.28 -11.41
N GLY A 109 -12.28 1.54 -12.64
CA GLY A 109 -13.61 2.08 -12.91
C GLY A 109 -13.78 3.58 -12.63
N GLY A 110 -12.72 4.28 -12.25
CA GLY A 110 -12.69 5.73 -12.03
C GLY A 110 -12.19 6.52 -13.23
N ASP A 111 -11.86 7.79 -13.00
CA ASP A 111 -11.26 8.68 -13.97
C ASP A 111 -9.77 8.34 -14.15
N HIS A 112 -9.40 7.81 -15.32
CA HIS A 112 -8.04 7.41 -15.65
C HIS A 112 -7.06 8.60 -15.76
N SER A 113 -7.54 9.85 -15.76
CA SER A 113 -6.68 11.03 -15.70
C SER A 113 -6.12 11.29 -14.29
N ILE A 114 -6.75 10.70 -13.27
CA ILE A 114 -6.31 10.78 -11.88
C ILE A 114 -5.46 9.53 -11.59
N ILE A 115 -4.16 9.69 -11.71
CA ILE A 115 -3.19 8.61 -11.52
C ILE A 115 -2.13 9.03 -10.49
N THR A 116 -1.53 8.06 -9.81
CA THR A 116 -0.39 8.32 -8.92
C THR A 116 0.76 8.96 -9.69
N GLN A 117 1.52 9.80 -9.02
CA GLN A 117 2.61 10.54 -9.64
C GLN A 117 3.94 10.18 -8.98
N PRO A 118 5.02 9.96 -9.76
CA PRO A 118 6.34 9.56 -9.23
C PRO A 118 6.81 10.43 -8.07
N LYS A 119 6.63 11.75 -8.19
CA LYS A 119 7.05 12.70 -7.17
C LYS A 119 6.33 12.48 -5.84
N ASN A 120 5.00 12.33 -5.89
CA ASN A 120 4.18 12.18 -4.68
C ASN A 120 4.42 10.81 -4.03
N THR A 121 4.60 9.77 -4.84
CA THR A 121 4.94 8.42 -4.36
C THR A 121 6.29 8.40 -3.65
N ILE A 122 7.32 9.04 -4.21
CA ILE A 122 8.64 9.14 -3.58
C ILE A 122 8.57 9.97 -2.28
N GLU A 123 7.83 11.07 -2.27
CA GLU A 123 7.65 11.90 -1.08
C GLU A 123 6.90 11.14 0.01
N ALA A 124 5.86 10.40 -0.35
CA ALA A 124 5.14 9.51 0.56
C ALA A 124 6.06 8.46 1.19
N LEU A 125 6.93 7.83 0.39
CA LEU A 125 7.92 6.88 0.89
C LEU A 125 8.91 7.52 1.85
N ASN A 126 9.41 8.70 1.55
CA ASN A 126 10.31 9.44 2.44
C ASN A 126 9.66 9.77 3.79
N ASN A 127 8.35 10.04 3.80
CA ASN A 127 7.57 10.27 5.01
C ASN A 127 7.22 8.96 5.76
N ALA A 128 7.05 7.85 5.04
CA ALA A 128 6.68 6.54 5.56
C ALA A 128 7.86 5.79 6.21
N LEU A 129 9.01 5.78 5.55
CA LEU A 129 10.19 5.01 5.96
C LEU A 129 10.63 5.24 7.42
N PRO A 130 10.72 6.50 7.92
CA PRO A 130 11.06 6.73 9.31
C PRO A 130 10.03 6.16 10.30
N LYS A 131 8.76 6.14 9.90
CA LYS A 131 7.63 5.68 10.72
C LYS A 131 7.45 4.16 10.75
N LEU A 132 8.14 3.41 9.91
CA LEU A 132 8.07 1.94 9.99
C LEU A 132 8.52 1.45 11.36
N ALA A 133 7.78 0.51 11.92
CA ALA A 133 8.22 -0.30 13.05
C ALA A 133 9.48 -1.10 12.70
N LYS A 134 10.21 -1.58 13.71
CA LYS A 134 11.23 -2.59 13.46
C LYS A 134 10.56 -3.83 12.85
N ASP A 135 11.15 -4.40 11.82
CA ASP A 135 10.59 -5.50 11.01
C ASP A 135 9.30 -5.13 10.23
N GLY A 136 8.83 -3.88 10.34
CA GLY A 136 7.70 -3.36 9.56
C GLY A 136 8.00 -3.34 8.07
N ILE A 137 6.96 -3.46 7.25
CA ILE A 137 7.08 -3.63 5.80
C ILE A 137 6.26 -2.58 5.05
N ILE A 138 6.83 -2.07 3.95
CA ILE A 138 6.08 -1.40 2.89
C ILE A 138 5.96 -2.38 1.72
N THR A 139 4.76 -2.58 1.18
CA THR A 139 4.52 -3.26 -0.08
C THR A 139 4.05 -2.26 -1.13
N ILE A 140 4.60 -2.35 -2.34
CA ILE A 140 4.26 -1.43 -3.43
C ILE A 140 4.05 -2.25 -4.70
N VAL A 141 2.83 -2.25 -5.23
CA VAL A 141 2.53 -2.80 -6.54
C VAL A 141 2.61 -1.66 -7.56
N ALA A 142 3.51 -1.80 -8.53
CA ALA A 142 3.65 -0.90 -9.66
C ALA A 142 3.04 -1.52 -10.92
N TYR A 143 2.42 -0.71 -11.76
CA TYR A 143 1.71 -1.13 -12.98
C TYR A 143 2.37 -0.53 -14.23
N PRO A 144 3.48 -1.12 -14.71
CA PRO A 144 4.27 -0.56 -15.83
C PRO A 144 3.63 -0.78 -17.21
N GLY A 145 2.37 -1.14 -17.28
CA GLY A 145 1.66 -1.41 -18.54
C GLY A 145 1.30 -0.16 -19.37
N THR A 146 1.46 1.04 -18.82
CA THR A 146 1.28 2.33 -19.51
C THR A 146 2.59 3.13 -19.46
N PRO A 147 2.77 4.14 -20.35
CA PRO A 147 3.95 5.01 -20.29
C PRO A 147 4.14 5.69 -18.92
N GLU A 148 3.06 6.20 -18.34
CA GLU A 148 3.07 6.88 -17.03
C GLU A 148 3.41 5.90 -15.91
N GLY A 149 2.82 4.69 -15.93
CA GLY A 149 3.11 3.64 -14.95
C GLY A 149 4.54 3.12 -15.07
N MET A 150 5.11 3.09 -16.28
CA MET A 150 6.52 2.75 -16.50
C MET A 150 7.44 3.83 -15.91
N GLU A 151 7.15 5.11 -16.16
CA GLU A 151 7.91 6.23 -15.58
C GLU A 151 7.88 6.19 -14.05
N GLU A 152 6.71 5.97 -13.46
CA GLU A 152 6.57 5.87 -12.01
C GLU A 152 7.35 4.69 -11.43
N LYS A 153 7.27 3.53 -12.06
CA LYS A 153 8.02 2.33 -11.68
C LYS A 153 9.54 2.56 -11.74
N GLU A 154 10.06 3.20 -12.81
CA GLU A 154 11.48 3.49 -12.95
C GLU A 154 11.99 4.50 -11.91
N ALA A 155 11.22 5.55 -11.65
CA ALA A 155 11.51 6.52 -10.61
C ALA A 155 11.54 5.87 -9.22
N LEU A 156 10.52 5.05 -8.92
CA LEU A 156 10.44 4.26 -7.69
C LEU A 156 11.67 3.36 -7.54
N HIS A 157 11.95 2.52 -8.55
CA HIS A 157 13.08 1.60 -8.53
C HIS A 157 14.42 2.32 -8.27
N THR A 158 14.63 3.43 -8.97
CA THR A 158 15.84 4.26 -8.82
C THR A 158 15.97 4.83 -7.41
N HIS A 159 14.86 5.23 -6.80
CA HIS A 159 14.84 5.80 -5.46
C HIS A 159 15.12 4.74 -4.38
N ILE A 160 14.36 3.65 -4.39
CA ILE A 160 14.45 2.63 -3.33
C ILE A 160 15.74 1.81 -3.40
N SER A 161 16.37 1.67 -4.58
CA SER A 161 17.66 1.00 -4.74
C SER A 161 18.81 1.71 -4.01
N LYS A 162 18.62 2.99 -3.64
CA LYS A 162 19.61 3.80 -2.92
C LYS A 162 19.38 3.85 -1.41
N LEU A 163 18.36 3.18 -0.91
CA LEU A 163 18.09 3.13 0.52
C LEU A 163 19.25 2.49 1.28
N ASP A 164 19.54 3.03 2.47
CA ASP A 164 20.60 2.54 3.32
C ASP A 164 20.37 1.07 3.72
N GLN A 165 21.19 0.17 3.18
CA GLN A 165 21.10 -1.28 3.43
C GLN A 165 21.30 -1.67 4.90
N ALA A 166 21.89 -0.79 5.73
CA ALA A 166 21.99 -1.03 7.15
C ALA A 166 20.65 -0.84 7.88
N LYS A 167 19.73 -0.08 7.27
CA LYS A 167 18.41 0.25 7.83
C LYS A 167 17.27 -0.48 7.16
N TYR A 168 17.39 -0.74 5.86
CA TYR A 168 16.30 -1.30 5.06
C TYR A 168 16.79 -2.46 4.19
N ASN A 169 15.95 -3.48 4.07
CA ASN A 169 16.10 -4.54 3.11
C ASN A 169 15.06 -4.32 2.00
N VAL A 170 15.51 -4.25 0.74
CA VAL A 170 14.65 -3.99 -0.42
C VAL A 170 14.66 -5.20 -1.32
N CYS A 171 13.48 -5.71 -1.66
CA CYS A 171 13.29 -6.83 -2.57
C CYS A 171 12.35 -6.44 -3.70
N HIS A 172 12.53 -7.07 -4.85
CA HIS A 172 11.71 -6.90 -6.03
C HIS A 172 11.25 -8.27 -6.54
N TRP A 173 9.96 -8.41 -6.77
CA TRP A 173 9.36 -9.57 -7.41
C TRP A 173 8.71 -9.13 -8.71
N GLN A 174 9.02 -9.85 -9.80
CA GLN A 174 8.40 -9.63 -11.09
C GLN A 174 8.22 -10.95 -11.86
N PRO A 175 7.15 -11.10 -12.64
CA PRO A 175 7.04 -12.20 -13.60
C PRO A 175 8.04 -11.99 -14.75
N ILE A 176 8.92 -12.97 -15.01
CA ILE A 176 9.97 -12.82 -16.03
C ILE A 176 9.61 -13.39 -17.40
N ASN A 177 8.51 -14.14 -17.49
CA ASN A 177 8.06 -14.79 -18.72
C ASN A 177 6.69 -14.29 -19.21
N GLN A 178 6.21 -13.18 -18.65
CA GLN A 178 4.94 -12.57 -19.03
C GLN A 178 5.17 -11.43 -20.03
N ALA A 179 4.27 -11.30 -21.01
CA ALA A 179 4.26 -10.18 -21.94
C ALA A 179 3.50 -8.96 -21.33
N ASN A 180 3.61 -7.80 -22.01
CA ASN A 180 2.84 -6.59 -21.71
C ASN A 180 3.09 -5.95 -20.33
N ASN A 181 4.32 -6.05 -19.81
CA ASN A 181 4.76 -5.41 -18.58
C ASN A 181 3.76 -5.62 -17.43
N PRO A 182 3.63 -6.86 -16.93
CA PRO A 182 2.70 -7.17 -15.84
C PRO A 182 3.05 -6.41 -14.55
N PRO A 183 2.10 -6.29 -13.60
CA PRO A 183 2.36 -5.66 -12.32
C PRO A 183 3.54 -6.31 -11.58
N GLU A 184 4.36 -5.46 -10.97
CA GLU A 184 5.56 -5.82 -10.20
C GLU A 184 5.37 -5.45 -8.73
N LEU A 185 5.98 -6.21 -7.81
CA LEU A 185 5.90 -5.98 -6.38
C LEU A 185 7.26 -5.60 -5.82
N TYR A 186 7.32 -4.47 -5.13
CA TYR A 186 8.45 -4.06 -4.32
C TYR A 186 8.13 -4.24 -2.84
N LEU A 187 9.12 -4.65 -2.08
CA LEU A 187 9.06 -4.87 -0.64
C LEU A 187 10.20 -4.11 0.02
N ILE A 188 9.87 -3.30 1.02
CA ILE A 188 10.86 -2.58 1.83
C ILE A 188 10.62 -2.96 3.27
N GLN A 189 11.59 -3.63 3.90
CA GLN A 189 11.52 -4.00 5.31
C GLN A 189 12.53 -3.19 6.12
N LYS A 190 12.10 -2.62 7.24
CA LYS A 190 12.99 -1.98 8.22
C LYS A 190 13.67 -3.04 9.08
N ARG A 191 14.99 -2.91 9.25
CA ARG A 191 15.83 -3.80 10.08
C ARG A 191 15.80 -3.45 11.56
#